data_526af4b524fbd0656e3a9006d37cf213
#
_entry.id   526af4b524fbd0656e3a9006d37cf213
#
_cell.length_a   1.000
_cell.length_b   1.000
_cell.length_c   1.000
_cell.angle_alpha   90.00
_cell.angle_beta   90.00
_cell.angle_gamma   90.00
#
_symmetry.space_group_name_H-M   'P 1'
#
loop_
_entity.id
_entity.type
_entity.pdbx_description
1 polymer ?
#
loop_
_entity_poly.entity_id
_entity_poly.type
_entity_poly.pdbx_seq_one_letter_code
_entity_poly.pdbx_strand_id
1 'polypeptide(L)'
;MRSAISGNLMPIFKIFITGFLFFWFGVICILGNIFFMPVLFFGLQKYKLIRNFCRFLVRNAWKFFIFCTDILGYARSNADILKTLGKNSEIIVCNHPSLLDIVFFLSFVKDSNCIVKGELAKNIFLSSAIKACGYILNTQNEECLEISCKALKEQESLIVFPEGSRTKDKIVFHKAASYIAIKSAKTLTPVFLHMHPKSLKKGVAWYDTPDITINYKFNILKSIDLDTFYPQKSAPIRARLLNAYLQEIYNEEFKNDR
;
A
#
# COMPACT_ATOMS: atom_id res chain seq x y z
N MET A 1 -17.69 27.59 7.27
CA MET A 1 -17.43 27.94 8.68
C MET A 1 -17.61 26.67 9.52
N ARG A 2 -16.59 25.85 9.65
CA ARG A 2 -16.49 24.80 10.69
C ARG A 2 -15.25 25.14 11.48
N SER A 3 -15.47 25.80 12.61
CA SER A 3 -14.46 26.24 13.55
C SER A 3 -13.67 25.05 14.11
N ALA A 4 -12.39 25.25 14.23
CA ALA A 4 -11.41 24.43 14.89
C ALA A 4 -11.88 23.98 16.28
N ILE A 5 -12.33 22.73 16.39
CA ILE A 5 -12.27 22.00 17.65
C ILE A 5 -10.92 21.25 17.61
N SER A 6 -9.84 21.99 17.83
CA SER A 6 -8.56 21.42 18.24
C SER A 6 -8.61 21.26 19.77
N GLY A 7 -9.46 20.35 20.23
CA GLY A 7 -9.42 19.89 21.60
C GLY A 7 -8.37 18.78 21.70
N ASN A 8 -7.37 18.96 22.54
CA ASN A 8 -6.50 17.88 23.00
C ASN A 8 -7.39 16.81 23.62
N LEU A 9 -7.76 15.79 22.85
CA LEU A 9 -8.41 14.58 23.36
C LEU A 9 -7.44 14.00 24.39
N MET A 10 -7.91 13.79 25.62
CA MET A 10 -7.08 13.19 26.66
C MET A 10 -6.40 11.91 26.15
N PRO A 11 -5.12 11.66 26.45
CA PRO A 11 -4.37 10.52 25.95
C PRO A 11 -5.09 9.18 26.10
N ILE A 12 -5.81 9.00 27.23
CA ILE A 12 -6.63 7.82 27.52
C ILE A 12 -7.73 7.61 26.47
N PHE A 13 -8.43 8.66 26.07
CA PHE A 13 -9.50 8.54 25.06
C PHE A 13 -8.95 8.12 23.69
N LYS A 14 -7.75 8.57 23.34
CA LYS A 14 -7.10 8.13 22.08
C LYS A 14 -6.68 6.67 22.11
N ILE A 15 -6.24 6.16 23.25
CA ILE A 15 -5.96 4.73 23.42
C ILE A 15 -7.24 3.91 23.20
N PHE A 16 -8.38 4.36 23.75
CA PHE A 16 -9.67 3.70 23.49
C PHE A 16 -10.08 3.74 22.02
N ILE A 17 -9.95 4.88 21.35
CA ILE A 17 -10.22 4.99 19.90
C ILE A 17 -9.31 4.02 19.13
N THR A 18 -8.02 3.98 19.43
CA THR A 18 -7.07 3.10 18.76
C THR A 18 -7.43 1.64 19.00
N GLY A 19 -7.73 1.25 20.23
CA GLY A 19 -8.19 -0.10 20.57
C GLY A 19 -9.48 -0.47 19.84
N PHE A 20 -10.44 0.44 19.77
CA PHE A 20 -11.69 0.26 19.02
C PHE A 20 -11.43 0.08 17.53
N LEU A 21 -10.53 0.87 16.93
CA LEU A 21 -10.16 0.74 15.52
C LEU A 21 -9.44 -0.59 15.23
N PHE A 22 -8.55 -1.05 16.12
CA PHE A 22 -7.93 -2.36 15.98
C PHE A 22 -8.95 -3.51 16.12
N PHE A 23 -9.87 -3.41 17.07
CA PHE A 23 -10.97 -4.36 17.20
C PHE A 23 -11.82 -4.39 15.92
N TRP A 24 -12.20 -3.23 15.41
CA TRP A 24 -13.00 -3.09 14.19
C TRP A 24 -12.28 -3.63 12.95
N PHE A 25 -10.97 -3.35 12.85
CA PHE A 25 -10.11 -3.97 11.83
C PHE A 25 -10.18 -5.50 11.89
N GLY A 26 -10.09 -6.07 13.10
CA GLY A 26 -10.23 -7.51 13.32
C GLY A 26 -11.59 -8.05 12.87
N VAL A 27 -12.68 -7.34 13.19
CA VAL A 27 -14.05 -7.71 12.77
C VAL A 27 -14.16 -7.73 11.23
N ILE A 28 -13.66 -6.69 10.54
CA ILE A 28 -13.63 -6.64 9.08
C ILE A 28 -12.87 -7.84 8.51
N CYS A 29 -11.73 -8.18 9.08
CA CYS A 29 -10.93 -9.32 8.64
C CYS A 29 -11.66 -10.67 8.85
N ILE A 30 -12.34 -10.85 9.99
CA ILE A 30 -13.12 -12.08 10.28
C ILE A 30 -14.28 -12.20 9.29
N LEU A 31 -15.04 -11.12 9.08
CA LEU A 31 -16.12 -11.12 8.08
C LEU A 31 -15.59 -11.40 6.68
N GLY A 32 -14.45 -10.80 6.33
CA GLY A 32 -13.75 -11.10 5.08
C GLY A 32 -13.41 -12.58 4.94
N ASN A 33 -12.93 -13.23 6.01
CA ASN A 33 -12.65 -14.66 5.98
C ASN A 33 -13.90 -15.49 5.65
N ILE A 34 -15.05 -15.17 6.25
CA ILE A 34 -16.31 -15.87 5.96
C ILE A 34 -16.67 -15.77 4.47
N PHE A 35 -16.50 -14.59 3.86
CA PHE A 35 -16.78 -14.37 2.44
C PHE A 35 -15.76 -15.03 1.51
N PHE A 36 -14.48 -15.02 1.87
CA PHE A 36 -13.41 -15.48 0.97
C PHE A 36 -13.14 -16.97 1.08
N MET A 37 -13.47 -17.61 2.21
CA MET A 37 -13.30 -19.08 2.35
C MET A 37 -14.02 -19.89 1.27
N PRO A 38 -15.29 -19.63 0.93
CA PRO A 38 -15.95 -20.33 -0.18
C PRO A 38 -15.25 -20.12 -1.52
N VAL A 39 -14.79 -18.90 -1.81
CA VAL A 39 -14.03 -18.59 -3.04
C VAL A 39 -12.78 -19.47 -3.15
N LEU A 40 -12.07 -19.63 -2.03
CA LEU A 40 -10.86 -20.46 -1.97
C LEU A 40 -11.18 -21.94 -2.03
N PHE A 41 -12.23 -22.38 -1.34
CA PHE A 41 -12.65 -23.78 -1.29
C PHE A 41 -13.00 -24.30 -2.68
N PHE A 42 -13.76 -23.53 -3.46
CA PHE A 42 -14.12 -23.87 -4.83
C PHE A 42 -13.05 -23.50 -5.88
N GLY A 43 -11.92 -22.94 -5.48
CA GLY A 43 -10.83 -22.55 -6.38
C GLY A 43 -11.18 -21.40 -7.33
N LEU A 44 -12.20 -20.59 -7.02
CA LEU A 44 -12.74 -19.53 -7.90
C LEU A 44 -11.79 -18.36 -8.08
N GLN A 45 -10.80 -18.16 -7.19
CA GLN A 45 -9.76 -17.13 -7.29
C GLN A 45 -8.88 -17.28 -8.56
N LYS A 46 -8.96 -18.40 -9.27
CA LYS A 46 -8.28 -18.58 -10.56
C LYS A 46 -8.84 -17.67 -11.65
N TYR A 47 -10.11 -17.29 -11.54
CA TYR A 47 -10.80 -16.44 -12.52
C TYR A 47 -10.56 -14.94 -12.20
N LYS A 48 -10.09 -14.18 -13.19
CA LYS A 48 -9.81 -12.73 -13.05
C LYS A 48 -11.03 -11.94 -12.56
N LEU A 49 -12.23 -12.27 -13.07
CA LEU A 49 -13.49 -11.63 -12.66
C LEU A 49 -13.74 -11.77 -11.15
N ILE A 50 -13.54 -12.98 -10.62
CA ILE A 50 -13.74 -13.26 -9.19
C ILE A 50 -12.67 -12.54 -8.35
N ARG A 51 -11.40 -12.54 -8.77
CA ARG A 51 -10.35 -11.76 -8.09
C ARG A 51 -10.71 -10.28 -8.03
N ASN A 52 -11.17 -9.71 -9.13
CA ASN A 52 -11.56 -8.30 -9.18
C ASN A 52 -12.77 -8.02 -8.29
N PHE A 53 -13.72 -8.94 -8.22
CA PHE A 53 -14.85 -8.84 -7.28
C PHE A 53 -14.37 -8.89 -5.81
N CYS A 54 -13.45 -9.80 -5.48
CA CYS A 54 -12.83 -9.85 -4.15
C CYS A 54 -12.08 -8.54 -3.81
N ARG A 55 -11.31 -8.00 -4.77
CA ARG A 55 -10.64 -6.70 -4.63
C ARG A 55 -11.65 -5.55 -4.44
N PHE A 56 -12.78 -5.59 -5.14
CA PHE A 56 -13.86 -4.63 -4.93
C PHE A 56 -14.43 -4.68 -3.50
N LEU A 57 -14.66 -5.88 -2.95
CA LEU A 57 -15.12 -6.03 -1.55
C LEU A 57 -14.07 -5.50 -0.57
N VAL A 58 -12.81 -5.88 -0.72
CA VAL A 58 -11.69 -5.40 0.10
C VAL A 58 -11.58 -3.88 0.02
N ARG A 59 -11.67 -3.30 -1.17
CA ARG A 59 -11.63 -1.85 -1.37
C ARG A 59 -12.72 -1.12 -0.58
N ASN A 60 -13.96 -1.60 -0.65
CA ASN A 60 -15.06 -0.95 0.05
C ASN A 60 -14.98 -1.13 1.58
N ALA A 61 -14.53 -2.29 2.05
CA ALA A 61 -14.29 -2.53 3.47
C ALA A 61 -13.21 -1.59 4.03
N TRP A 62 -12.11 -1.40 3.29
CA TRP A 62 -11.05 -0.48 3.70
C TRP A 62 -11.45 0.99 3.56
N LYS A 63 -12.25 1.37 2.55
CA LYS A 63 -12.84 2.72 2.48
C LYS A 63 -13.68 3.03 3.71
N PHE A 64 -14.51 2.09 4.12
CA PHE A 64 -15.32 2.24 5.32
C PHE A 64 -14.44 2.35 6.57
N PHE A 65 -13.38 1.56 6.67
CA PHE A 65 -12.43 1.66 7.78
C PHE A 65 -11.75 3.04 7.82
N ILE A 66 -11.24 3.55 6.69
CA ILE A 66 -10.64 4.89 6.59
C ILE A 66 -11.65 5.98 6.97
N PHE A 67 -12.90 5.87 6.51
CA PHE A 67 -13.98 6.77 6.92
C PHE A 67 -14.19 6.78 8.45
N CYS A 68 -14.17 5.61 9.09
CA CYS A 68 -14.22 5.53 10.55
C CYS A 68 -13.02 6.21 11.23
N THR A 69 -11.81 6.06 10.69
CA THR A 69 -10.62 6.74 11.25
C THR A 69 -10.74 8.25 11.17
N ASP A 70 -11.33 8.79 10.11
CA ASP A 70 -11.53 10.23 9.92
C ASP A 70 -12.62 10.78 10.86
N ILE A 71 -13.81 10.14 10.94
CA ILE A 71 -14.89 10.54 11.82
C ILE A 71 -14.48 10.54 13.29
N LEU A 72 -13.71 9.51 13.71
CA LEU A 72 -13.21 9.40 15.08
C LEU A 72 -12.04 10.37 15.36
N GLY A 73 -11.61 11.17 14.39
CA GLY A 73 -10.52 12.12 14.53
C GLY A 73 -9.16 11.46 14.76
N TYR A 74 -9.03 10.16 14.46
CA TYR A 74 -7.79 9.42 14.60
C TYR A 74 -6.79 9.77 13.50
N ALA A 75 -7.24 9.74 12.24
CA ALA A 75 -6.40 10.05 11.10
C ALA A 75 -7.16 10.81 10.02
N ARG A 76 -6.48 11.75 9.38
CA ARG A 76 -6.97 12.49 8.19
C ARG A 76 -6.05 12.23 7.02
N SER A 77 -6.59 12.28 5.80
CA SER A 77 -5.79 12.10 4.60
C SER A 77 -6.32 12.86 3.40
N ASN A 78 -5.46 13.10 2.41
CA ASN A 78 -5.83 13.50 1.06
C ASN A 78 -5.83 12.31 0.09
N ALA A 79 -6.09 11.09 0.59
CA ALA A 79 -5.95 9.84 -0.18
C ALA A 79 -6.86 9.76 -1.42
N ASP A 80 -7.85 10.65 -1.54
CA ASP A 80 -8.69 10.76 -2.74
C ASP A 80 -7.90 10.97 -4.04
N ILE A 81 -6.71 11.59 -3.97
CA ILE A 81 -5.83 11.77 -5.13
C ILE A 81 -5.35 10.44 -5.70
N LEU A 82 -5.27 9.38 -4.89
CA LEU A 82 -4.85 8.04 -5.34
C LEU A 82 -5.83 7.41 -6.34
N LYS A 83 -7.06 7.94 -6.47
CA LYS A 83 -8.04 7.50 -7.48
C LYS A 83 -7.56 7.74 -8.92
N THR A 84 -6.59 8.63 -9.11
CA THR A 84 -5.99 8.92 -10.43
C THR A 84 -5.00 7.86 -10.89
N LEU A 85 -4.59 6.98 -9.98
CA LEU A 85 -3.67 5.86 -10.19
C LEU A 85 -4.42 4.57 -10.57
N GLY A 86 -3.67 3.52 -10.85
CA GLY A 86 -4.21 2.21 -11.20
C GLY A 86 -4.47 2.04 -12.69
N LYS A 87 -3.67 2.72 -13.52
CA LYS A 87 -3.70 2.55 -14.98
C LYS A 87 -3.18 1.16 -15.39
N ASN A 88 -3.54 0.76 -16.60
CA ASN A 88 -3.09 -0.54 -17.14
C ASN A 88 -1.56 -0.62 -17.20
N SER A 89 -1.02 -1.71 -16.65
CA SER A 89 0.44 -1.97 -16.59
C SER A 89 1.23 -0.89 -15.85
N GLU A 90 0.61 -0.20 -14.90
CA GLU A 90 1.27 0.79 -14.04
C GLU A 90 1.86 0.13 -12.80
N ILE A 91 3.09 0.46 -12.47
CA ILE A 91 3.67 0.15 -11.17
C ILE A 91 3.69 1.42 -10.31
N ILE A 92 3.08 1.33 -9.14
CA ILE A 92 2.99 2.42 -8.16
C ILE A 92 4.00 2.11 -7.06
N VAL A 93 4.94 3.00 -6.86
CA VAL A 93 5.99 2.87 -5.83
C VAL A 93 5.72 3.87 -4.71
N CYS A 94 5.78 3.43 -3.46
CA CYS A 94 5.61 4.31 -2.30
C CYS A 94 6.59 3.95 -1.18
N ASN A 95 7.01 4.95 -0.38
CA ASN A 95 7.62 4.71 0.93
C ASN A 95 6.59 4.15 1.91
N HIS A 96 7.03 3.57 3.01
CA HIS A 96 6.17 2.79 3.90
C HIS A 96 6.28 3.23 5.38
N PRO A 97 5.84 4.47 5.73
CA PRO A 97 5.99 4.98 7.08
C PRO A 97 5.14 4.25 8.14
N SER A 98 3.96 3.72 7.78
CA SER A 98 3.04 3.15 8.78
C SER A 98 2.41 1.82 8.38
N LEU A 99 1.61 1.25 9.28
CA LEU A 99 0.84 0.04 9.02
C LEU A 99 -0.35 0.28 8.08
N LEU A 100 -0.89 1.51 8.06
CA LEU A 100 -2.10 1.84 7.31
C LEU A 100 -1.86 2.19 5.84
N ASP A 101 -0.63 2.33 5.40
CA ASP A 101 -0.30 2.82 4.07
C ASP A 101 -0.95 1.98 2.96
N ILE A 102 -0.80 0.65 3.05
CA ILE A 102 -1.43 -0.26 2.08
C ILE A 102 -2.95 -0.18 2.10
N VAL A 103 -3.55 0.07 3.27
CA VAL A 103 -5.01 0.20 3.42
C VAL A 103 -5.53 1.39 2.61
N PHE A 104 -4.81 2.53 2.61
CA PHE A 104 -5.14 3.68 1.78
C PHE A 104 -5.08 3.32 0.28
N PHE A 105 -3.99 2.71 -0.16
CA PHE A 105 -3.86 2.33 -1.57
C PHE A 105 -4.97 1.36 -2.00
N LEU A 106 -5.22 0.30 -1.24
CA LEU A 106 -6.29 -0.67 -1.54
C LEU A 106 -7.69 -0.05 -1.47
N SER A 107 -7.88 1.04 -0.71
CA SER A 107 -9.14 1.77 -0.64
C SER A 107 -9.41 2.62 -1.88
N PHE A 108 -8.39 3.25 -2.44
CA PHE A 108 -8.57 4.30 -3.43
C PHE A 108 -8.09 3.92 -4.84
N VAL A 109 -7.10 3.06 -4.98
CA VAL A 109 -6.65 2.57 -6.30
C VAL A 109 -7.52 1.41 -6.75
N LYS A 110 -8.15 1.57 -7.92
CA LYS A 110 -9.12 0.58 -8.43
C LYS A 110 -8.40 -0.67 -8.96
N ASP A 111 -8.93 -1.85 -8.59
CA ASP A 111 -8.56 -3.17 -9.12
C ASP A 111 -7.04 -3.48 -9.13
N SER A 112 -6.30 -2.79 -8.24
CA SER A 112 -4.86 -2.93 -8.13
C SER A 112 -4.44 -4.25 -7.47
N ASN A 113 -3.32 -4.77 -7.91
CA ASN A 113 -2.58 -5.83 -7.23
C ASN A 113 -1.53 -5.20 -6.30
N CYS A 114 -1.01 -5.96 -5.36
CA CYS A 114 0.06 -5.49 -4.48
C CYS A 114 1.00 -6.63 -4.10
N ILE A 115 2.25 -6.27 -3.82
CA ILE A 115 3.23 -7.20 -3.26
C ILE A 115 3.15 -7.14 -1.73
N VAL A 116 2.84 -8.28 -1.11
CA VAL A 116 2.70 -8.41 0.34
C VAL A 116 3.74 -9.37 0.91
N LYS A 117 4.09 -9.19 2.18
CA LYS A 117 5.01 -10.12 2.85
C LYS A 117 4.45 -11.54 2.87
N GLY A 118 5.28 -12.53 2.57
CA GLY A 118 4.91 -13.95 2.59
C GLY A 118 4.34 -14.43 3.94
N GLU A 119 4.82 -13.87 5.04
CA GLU A 119 4.32 -14.16 6.40
C GLU A 119 2.83 -13.82 6.57
N LEU A 120 2.34 -12.79 5.88
CA LEU A 120 0.92 -12.39 5.96
C LEU A 120 -0.02 -13.45 5.36
N ALA A 121 0.47 -14.30 4.46
CA ALA A 121 -0.30 -15.42 3.95
C ALA A 121 -0.60 -16.51 5.00
N LYS A 122 0.10 -16.49 6.13
CA LYS A 122 -0.12 -17.39 7.28
C LYS A 122 -0.95 -16.72 8.39
N ASN A 123 -1.20 -15.42 8.28
CA ASN A 123 -1.99 -14.67 9.26
C ASN A 123 -3.47 -15.04 9.12
N ILE A 124 -4.09 -15.52 10.21
CA ILE A 124 -5.49 -15.98 10.22
C ILE A 124 -6.51 -14.91 9.82
N PHE A 125 -6.19 -13.63 10.01
CA PHE A 125 -7.08 -12.52 9.68
C PHE A 125 -6.97 -12.09 8.21
N LEU A 126 -5.79 -12.23 7.58
CA LEU A 126 -5.52 -11.64 6.26
C LEU A 126 -5.35 -12.68 5.15
N SER A 127 -5.04 -13.94 5.50
CA SER A 127 -4.63 -14.96 4.53
C SER A 127 -5.68 -15.24 3.46
N SER A 128 -6.96 -15.31 3.82
CA SER A 128 -8.03 -15.60 2.85
C SER A 128 -8.24 -14.43 1.90
N ALA A 129 -8.24 -13.18 2.37
CA ALA A 129 -8.34 -12.00 1.54
C ALA A 129 -7.16 -11.91 0.55
N ILE A 130 -5.92 -12.11 1.04
CA ILE A 130 -4.70 -12.10 0.22
C ILE A 130 -4.81 -13.11 -0.92
N LYS A 131 -5.20 -14.35 -0.61
CA LYS A 131 -5.33 -15.43 -1.60
C LYS A 131 -6.49 -15.20 -2.56
N ALA A 132 -7.67 -14.81 -2.07
CA ALA A 132 -8.85 -14.59 -2.89
C ALA A 132 -8.72 -13.41 -3.85
N CYS A 133 -8.03 -12.34 -3.43
CA CYS A 133 -7.70 -11.19 -4.27
C CYS A 133 -6.53 -11.46 -5.24
N GLY A 134 -5.80 -12.57 -5.04
CA GLY A 134 -4.62 -12.88 -5.84
C GLY A 134 -3.48 -11.89 -5.63
N TYR A 135 -3.30 -11.37 -4.41
CA TYR A 135 -2.17 -10.51 -4.08
C TYR A 135 -0.86 -11.30 -4.09
N ILE A 136 0.19 -10.67 -4.57
CA ILE A 136 1.47 -11.33 -4.84
C ILE A 136 2.29 -11.45 -3.56
N LEU A 137 2.69 -12.66 -3.22
CA LEU A 137 3.50 -12.90 -2.03
C LEU A 137 4.97 -12.61 -2.31
N ASN A 138 5.59 -11.77 -1.48
CA ASN A 138 7.03 -11.61 -1.50
C ASN A 138 7.69 -12.81 -0.82
N THR A 139 8.07 -13.78 -1.62
CA THR A 139 8.79 -15.00 -1.21
C THR A 139 10.31 -14.84 -1.34
N GLN A 140 10.79 -13.65 -1.76
CA GLN A 140 12.20 -13.36 -2.09
C GLN A 140 12.79 -14.26 -3.20
N ASN A 141 11.95 -14.97 -3.95
CA ASN A 141 12.32 -15.89 -5.01
C ASN A 141 12.01 -15.26 -6.39
N GLU A 142 12.56 -15.87 -7.44
CA GLU A 142 12.27 -15.52 -8.84
C GLU A 142 10.79 -15.60 -9.16
N GLU A 143 10.06 -16.50 -8.51
CA GLU A 143 8.61 -16.66 -8.65
C GLU A 143 7.83 -15.35 -8.40
N CYS A 144 8.18 -14.59 -7.35
CA CYS A 144 7.55 -13.28 -7.09
C CYS A 144 7.78 -12.31 -8.26
N LEU A 145 8.96 -12.30 -8.85
CA LEU A 145 9.27 -11.47 -10.02
C LEU A 145 8.45 -11.89 -11.23
N GLU A 146 8.35 -13.19 -11.49
CA GLU A 146 7.61 -13.73 -12.63
C GLU A 146 6.11 -13.44 -12.52
N ILE A 147 5.51 -13.68 -11.35
CA ILE A 147 4.08 -13.41 -11.11
C ILE A 147 3.80 -11.91 -11.24
N SER A 148 4.68 -11.04 -10.71
CA SER A 148 4.55 -9.59 -10.82
C SER A 148 4.62 -9.12 -12.27
N CYS A 149 5.58 -9.65 -13.04
CA CYS A 149 5.72 -9.36 -14.46
C CYS A 149 4.52 -9.84 -15.27
N LYS A 150 3.98 -11.02 -14.93
CA LYS A 150 2.78 -11.57 -15.57
C LYS A 150 1.57 -10.68 -15.31
N ALA A 151 1.33 -10.25 -14.06
CA ALA A 151 0.22 -9.36 -13.69
C ALA A 151 0.26 -8.05 -14.49
N LEU A 152 1.44 -7.41 -14.60
CA LEU A 152 1.62 -6.20 -15.40
C LEU A 152 1.38 -6.43 -16.91
N LYS A 153 1.82 -7.55 -17.47
CA LYS A 153 1.55 -7.93 -18.87
C LYS A 153 0.06 -8.18 -19.12
N GLU A 154 -0.66 -8.69 -18.12
CA GLU A 154 -2.12 -8.85 -18.13
C GLU A 154 -2.87 -7.54 -17.85
N GLN A 155 -2.17 -6.39 -17.91
CA GLN A 155 -2.68 -5.03 -17.74
C GLN A 155 -3.21 -4.74 -16.32
N GLU A 156 -2.78 -5.49 -15.31
CA GLU A 156 -3.03 -5.11 -13.92
C GLU A 156 -2.09 -3.97 -13.50
N SER A 157 -2.51 -3.14 -12.54
CA SER A 157 -1.63 -2.21 -11.84
C SER A 157 -1.05 -2.87 -10.60
N LEU A 158 0.16 -2.47 -10.20
CA LEU A 158 0.88 -3.09 -9.09
C LEU A 158 1.38 -2.06 -8.09
N ILE A 159 0.98 -2.20 -6.83
CA ILE A 159 1.45 -1.38 -5.71
C ILE A 159 2.65 -2.07 -5.07
N VAL A 160 3.74 -1.33 -4.91
CA VAL A 160 4.99 -1.85 -4.33
C VAL A 160 5.55 -0.88 -3.30
N PHE A 161 5.95 -1.41 -2.16
CA PHE A 161 6.76 -0.73 -1.15
C PHE A 161 8.19 -1.25 -1.22
N PRO A 162 9.10 -0.59 -1.95
CA PRO A 162 10.42 -1.15 -2.26
C PRO A 162 11.34 -1.31 -1.05
N GLU A 163 11.01 -0.70 0.07
CA GLU A 163 11.73 -0.87 1.33
C GLU A 163 11.57 -2.28 1.92
N GLY A 164 10.53 -3.03 1.51
CA GLY A 164 10.23 -4.36 2.04
C GLY A 164 9.86 -4.39 3.54
N SER A 165 9.94 -3.25 4.21
CA SER A 165 9.55 -3.06 5.62
C SER A 165 9.12 -1.62 5.83
N ARG A 166 8.50 -1.31 6.98
CA ARG A 166 8.16 0.08 7.31
C ARG A 166 9.40 0.95 7.41
N THR A 167 9.32 2.17 6.85
CA THR A 167 10.38 3.20 6.86
C THR A 167 10.90 3.44 8.28
N LYS A 168 12.20 3.46 8.42
CA LYS A 168 12.90 3.79 9.67
C LYS A 168 13.47 5.22 9.59
N ASP A 169 14.76 5.36 9.88
CA ASP A 169 15.47 6.66 9.90
C ASP A 169 15.89 7.14 8.52
N LYS A 170 15.87 6.24 7.54
CA LYS A 170 16.19 6.49 6.13
C LYS A 170 15.38 5.59 5.21
N ILE A 171 15.12 6.06 4.02
CA ILE A 171 14.51 5.28 2.94
C ILE A 171 15.61 4.53 2.20
N VAL A 172 15.45 3.21 2.07
CA VAL A 172 16.38 2.36 1.29
C VAL A 172 15.58 1.41 0.43
N PHE A 173 15.71 1.52 -0.88
CA PHE A 173 14.97 0.73 -1.84
C PHE A 173 15.72 -0.53 -2.31
N HIS A 174 15.03 -1.64 -2.28
CA HIS A 174 15.47 -2.87 -2.95
C HIS A 174 15.24 -2.77 -4.46
N LYS A 175 16.17 -3.34 -5.24
CA LYS A 175 16.16 -3.25 -6.71
C LYS A 175 15.01 -4.01 -7.39
N ALA A 176 14.31 -4.89 -6.69
CA ALA A 176 13.26 -5.75 -7.24
C ALA A 176 12.16 -4.95 -7.94
N ALA A 177 11.66 -3.87 -7.31
CA ALA A 177 10.61 -3.03 -7.89
C ALA A 177 11.03 -2.42 -9.23
N SER A 178 12.25 -1.87 -9.31
CA SER A 178 12.79 -1.29 -10.54
C SER A 178 13.04 -2.35 -11.63
N TYR A 179 13.42 -3.56 -11.23
CA TYR A 179 13.59 -4.67 -12.17
C TYR A 179 12.26 -5.12 -12.77
N ILE A 180 11.22 -5.30 -11.92
CA ILE A 180 9.86 -5.64 -12.37
C ILE A 180 9.33 -4.54 -13.31
N ALA A 181 9.54 -3.27 -12.94
CA ALA A 181 9.10 -2.13 -13.72
C ALA A 181 9.67 -2.17 -15.14
N ILE A 182 10.99 -2.22 -15.26
CA ILE A 182 11.67 -2.23 -16.57
C ILE A 182 11.30 -3.45 -17.43
N LYS A 183 11.02 -4.58 -16.78
CA LYS A 183 10.72 -5.84 -17.50
C LYS A 183 9.28 -5.88 -18.04
N SER A 184 8.32 -5.20 -17.40
CA SER A 184 6.92 -5.49 -17.71
C SER A 184 5.92 -4.35 -17.51
N ALA A 185 6.30 -3.24 -16.88
CA ALA A 185 5.42 -2.10 -16.75
C ALA A 185 5.56 -1.13 -17.93
N LYS A 186 4.48 -0.39 -18.21
CA LYS A 186 4.50 0.76 -19.16
C LYS A 186 4.91 2.03 -18.44
N THR A 187 4.37 2.25 -17.26
CA THR A 187 4.63 3.45 -16.47
C THR A 187 4.98 3.09 -15.04
N LEU A 188 5.85 3.91 -14.43
CA LEU A 188 6.11 3.88 -13.01
C LEU A 188 5.70 5.24 -12.43
N THR A 189 4.81 5.20 -11.41
CA THR A 189 4.38 6.41 -10.69
C THR A 189 4.90 6.37 -9.26
N PRO A 190 5.84 7.24 -8.90
CA PRO A 190 6.27 7.38 -7.52
C PRO A 190 5.23 8.16 -6.72
N VAL A 191 4.96 7.72 -5.50
CA VAL A 191 4.10 8.41 -4.54
C VAL A 191 4.87 8.57 -3.23
N PHE A 192 5.04 9.80 -2.77
CA PHE A 192 5.63 10.04 -1.47
C PHE A 192 4.53 10.22 -0.43
N LEU A 193 4.62 9.49 0.68
CA LEU A 193 3.69 9.56 1.79
C LEU A 193 4.34 10.26 2.99
N HIS A 194 3.85 11.45 3.29
CA HIS A 194 4.13 12.16 4.52
C HIS A 194 3.17 11.72 5.61
N MET A 195 3.68 11.45 6.79
CA MET A 195 2.87 11.12 7.96
C MET A 195 3.34 11.91 9.18
N HIS A 196 2.46 12.77 9.68
CA HIS A 196 2.72 13.57 10.87
C HIS A 196 1.49 13.59 11.79
N PRO A 197 1.66 13.38 13.09
CA PRO A 197 2.84 12.83 13.78
C PRO A 197 3.09 11.37 13.38
N LYS A 198 4.32 10.92 13.55
CA LYS A 198 4.70 9.53 13.24
C LYS A 198 4.03 8.58 14.24
N SER A 199 3.30 7.58 13.73
CA SER A 199 2.55 6.60 14.50
C SER A 199 2.64 5.21 13.87
N LEU A 200 2.25 4.16 14.59
CA LEU A 200 2.21 2.77 14.10
C LEU A 200 3.51 2.32 13.42
N LYS A 201 4.66 2.83 13.88
CA LYS A 201 5.97 2.44 13.40
C LYS A 201 6.30 0.99 13.79
N LYS A 202 7.28 0.42 13.09
CA LYS A 202 7.81 -0.90 13.48
C LYS A 202 8.46 -0.84 14.86
N GLY A 203 8.02 -1.73 15.77
CA GLY A 203 8.57 -1.84 17.14
C GLY A 203 7.94 -0.90 18.17
N VAL A 204 6.98 -0.06 17.76
CA VAL A 204 6.21 0.79 18.67
C VAL A 204 4.90 0.08 19.02
N ALA A 205 4.49 0.18 20.30
CA ALA A 205 3.25 -0.44 20.77
C ALA A 205 2.03 0.25 20.15
N TRP A 206 0.94 -0.49 19.92
CA TRP A 206 -0.27 0.03 19.31
C TRP A 206 -0.98 1.09 20.17
N TYR A 207 -0.75 1.10 21.46
CA TYR A 207 -1.30 2.07 22.43
C TYR A 207 -0.41 3.31 22.59
N ASP A 208 0.79 3.31 22.04
CA ASP A 208 1.67 4.49 21.97
C ASP A 208 1.20 5.36 20.78
N THR A 209 0.12 6.09 21.03
CA THR A 209 -0.57 6.91 20.03
C THR A 209 -0.28 8.38 20.28
N PRO A 210 -0.09 9.19 19.23
CA PRO A 210 0.13 10.61 19.39
C PRO A 210 -1.13 11.33 19.90
N ASP A 211 -0.92 12.43 20.63
CA ASP A 211 -2.01 13.23 21.20
C ASP A 211 -2.79 14.05 20.17
N ILE A 212 -2.28 14.19 18.97
CA ILE A 212 -2.93 14.92 17.87
C ILE A 212 -3.35 13.98 16.73
N THR A 213 -4.30 14.42 15.92
CA THR A 213 -4.76 13.68 14.74
C THR A 213 -3.61 13.43 13.78
N ILE A 214 -3.46 12.18 13.31
CA ILE A 214 -2.43 11.80 12.36
C ILE A 214 -2.85 12.29 10.97
N ASN A 215 -1.97 13.04 10.31
CA ASN A 215 -2.19 13.50 8.94
C ASN A 215 -1.38 12.65 7.96
N TYR A 216 -2.06 12.00 7.02
CA TYR A 216 -1.48 11.28 5.89
C TYR A 216 -1.61 12.14 4.63
N LYS A 217 -0.48 12.66 4.14
CA LYS A 217 -0.45 13.47 2.93
C LYS A 217 0.28 12.70 1.82
N PHE A 218 -0.48 12.29 0.81
CA PHE A 218 0.05 11.66 -0.39
C PHE A 218 0.48 12.74 -1.38
N ASN A 219 1.68 12.61 -1.92
CA ASN A 219 2.23 13.45 -2.98
C ASN A 219 2.55 12.53 -4.17
N ILE A 220 1.79 12.67 -5.26
CA ILE A 220 2.03 11.90 -6.49
C ILE A 220 3.09 12.67 -7.29
N LEU A 221 4.25 12.05 -7.46
CA LEU A 221 5.35 12.61 -8.22
C LEU A 221 5.17 12.33 -9.73
N LYS A 222 6.03 12.91 -10.55
CA LYS A 222 5.97 12.75 -12.00
C LYS A 222 6.12 11.28 -12.41
N SER A 223 5.14 10.77 -13.12
CA SER A 223 5.18 9.42 -13.69
C SER A 223 6.30 9.30 -14.74
N ILE A 224 6.94 8.15 -14.74
CA ILE A 224 8.04 7.80 -15.65
C ILE A 224 7.48 6.87 -16.71
N ASP A 225 7.61 7.25 -17.97
CA ASP A 225 7.36 6.37 -19.10
C ASP A 225 8.56 5.44 -19.25
N LEU A 226 8.32 4.14 -19.08
CA LEU A 226 9.40 3.15 -19.07
C LEU A 226 9.84 2.75 -20.46
N ASP A 227 9.05 2.96 -21.49
CA ASP A 227 9.46 2.69 -22.88
C ASP A 227 10.51 3.71 -23.33
N THR A 228 10.41 4.95 -22.86
CA THR A 228 11.35 6.03 -23.17
C THR A 228 12.51 6.16 -22.19
N PHE A 229 12.48 5.46 -21.05
CA PHE A 229 13.51 5.56 -20.02
C PHE A 229 14.79 4.82 -20.44
N TYR A 230 15.78 5.53 -20.97
CA TYR A 230 17.08 5.01 -21.47
C TYR A 230 16.95 3.79 -22.41
N PRO A 231 16.16 3.87 -23.51
CA PRO A 231 15.83 2.71 -24.35
C PRO A 231 17.05 2.04 -24.98
N GLN A 232 18.15 2.78 -25.15
CA GLN A 232 19.42 2.28 -25.72
C GLN A 232 20.23 1.40 -24.76
N LYS A 233 19.85 1.35 -23.45
CA LYS A 233 20.60 0.56 -22.46
C LYS A 233 19.92 -0.80 -22.22
N SER A 234 20.72 -1.80 -21.83
CA SER A 234 20.18 -3.11 -21.46
C SER A 234 19.29 -3.06 -20.22
N ALA A 235 18.32 -3.96 -20.11
CA ALA A 235 17.35 -3.99 -19.01
C ALA A 235 17.99 -3.98 -17.61
N PRO A 236 19.08 -4.72 -17.30
CA PRO A 236 19.74 -4.64 -16.00
C PRO A 236 20.33 -3.26 -15.68
N ILE A 237 20.86 -2.56 -16.69
CA ILE A 237 21.41 -1.21 -16.53
C ILE A 237 20.26 -0.22 -16.29
N ARG A 238 19.20 -0.30 -17.10
CA ARG A 238 17.99 0.51 -16.93
C ARG A 238 17.41 0.37 -15.52
N ALA A 239 17.29 -0.86 -15.01
CA ALA A 239 16.77 -1.12 -13.67
C ALA A 239 17.66 -0.51 -12.57
N ARG A 240 18.98 -0.52 -12.73
CA ARG A 240 19.91 0.14 -11.78
C ARG A 240 19.73 1.66 -11.80
N LEU A 241 19.64 2.25 -12.99
CA LEU A 241 19.44 3.69 -13.16
C LEU A 241 18.09 4.12 -12.58
N LEU A 242 17.04 3.35 -12.84
CA LEU A 242 15.72 3.62 -12.28
C LEU A 242 15.73 3.54 -10.75
N ASN A 243 16.39 2.54 -10.17
CA ASN A 243 16.49 2.41 -8.70
C ASN A 243 17.30 3.58 -8.10
N ALA A 244 18.37 4.01 -8.74
CA ALA A 244 19.18 5.15 -8.30
C ALA A 244 18.35 6.45 -8.34
N TYR A 245 17.65 6.69 -9.45
CA TYR A 245 16.75 7.83 -9.60
C TYR A 245 15.64 7.87 -8.54
N LEU A 246 14.97 6.73 -8.31
CA LEU A 246 13.95 6.63 -7.27
C LEU A 246 14.55 6.90 -5.89
N GLN A 247 15.72 6.35 -5.59
CA GLN A 247 16.37 6.57 -4.29
C GLN A 247 16.70 8.05 -4.08
N GLU A 248 17.13 8.76 -5.12
CA GLU A 248 17.46 10.19 -5.08
C GLU A 248 16.21 11.03 -4.77
N ILE A 249 15.15 10.91 -5.57
CA ILE A 249 13.92 11.71 -5.38
C ILE A 249 13.27 11.44 -4.02
N TYR A 250 13.29 10.18 -3.54
CA TYR A 250 12.73 9.88 -2.21
C TYR A 250 13.61 10.37 -1.07
N ASN A 251 14.92 10.44 -1.25
CA ASN A 251 15.80 11.04 -0.24
C ASN A 251 15.62 12.56 -0.17
N GLU A 252 15.35 13.24 -1.28
CA GLU A 252 15.03 14.67 -1.32
C GLU A 252 13.70 14.95 -0.62
N GLU A 253 12.62 14.22 -0.99
CA GLU A 253 11.32 14.34 -0.32
C GLU A 253 11.42 14.07 1.19
N PHE A 254 12.20 13.05 1.58
CA PHE A 254 12.38 12.68 2.99
C PHE A 254 13.15 13.75 3.82
N LYS A 255 14.07 14.49 3.18
CA LYS A 255 14.74 15.63 3.84
C LYS A 255 13.76 16.78 4.09
N ASN A 256 12.84 17.00 3.13
CA ASN A 256 11.82 18.06 3.24
C ASN A 256 10.69 17.71 4.23
N ASP A 257 10.57 16.43 4.63
CA ASP A 257 9.56 15.92 5.58
C ASP A 257 10.05 15.97 7.05
N ARG A 258 11.30 16.32 7.28
CA ARG A 258 11.89 16.47 8.63
C ARG A 258 11.74 17.88 9.15
#